data_a3ae2675b9b9f6c7c64e8ff4cc34e849
#
_entry.id   a3ae2675b9b9f6c7c64e8ff4cc34e849
#
_cell.length_a   1.000
_cell.length_b   1.000
_cell.length_c   1.000
_cell.angle_alpha   90.00
_cell.angle_beta   90.00
_cell.angle_gamma   90.00
#
_symmetry.space_group_name_H-M   'P 1'
#
loop_
_entity.id
_entity.type
_entity.pdbx_description
1 polymer ?
#
loop_
_entity_poly.entity_id
_entity_poly.type
_entity_poly.pdbx_seq_one_letter_code
_entity_poly.pdbx_strand_id
1 'polypeptide(L)'
;MSETVQNPLDQPQSDAALAFAAERREDIRTFVRTHPDYYIAQFDRIGENANFTPTANLMAGLFGPIWFGARGLWSWALPFLILETLAFVQIARGLFGDLAADAFVRIASIEGTLELRRKQLAAAIEAGSEKVAVYQRTVDSLEAAIGDIRAEAVALSEQGTTIALLGLGLLSVTKAVQLTVANWALEAPFSDWVSARSMPSALPVPHILFSAAFVVALIIAAMLPYRWPGRVGYLSLFPTDPEY
;
A
#
# COMPACT_ATOMS: atom_id res chain seq x y z
N MET A 1 -68.60 16.66 -5.31
CA MET A 1 -67.87 15.58 -6.00
C MET A 1 -67.14 16.25 -7.14
N SER A 2 -65.86 16.53 -6.93
CA SER A 2 -64.99 17.10 -7.97
C SER A 2 -64.23 15.95 -8.65
N GLU A 3 -64.66 15.58 -9.85
CA GLU A 3 -63.92 14.67 -10.71
C GLU A 3 -62.62 15.39 -11.14
N THR A 4 -61.49 14.86 -10.70
CA THR A 4 -60.18 15.28 -11.17
C THR A 4 -60.05 14.79 -12.62
N VAL A 5 -60.25 15.68 -13.58
CA VAL A 5 -60.01 15.42 -14.99
C VAL A 5 -58.50 15.17 -15.15
N GLN A 6 -58.12 13.93 -15.25
CA GLN A 6 -56.76 13.55 -15.65
C GLN A 6 -56.51 14.03 -17.10
N ASN A 7 -55.48 14.87 -17.28
CA ASN A 7 -55.14 15.38 -18.58
C ASN A 7 -54.54 14.22 -19.44
N PRO A 8 -55.18 13.86 -20.58
CA PRO A 8 -54.74 12.70 -21.39
C PRO A 8 -53.39 12.90 -22.05
N LEU A 9 -52.78 14.08 -21.96
CA LEU A 9 -51.45 14.37 -22.50
C LEU A 9 -50.29 13.95 -21.58
N ASP A 10 -50.58 13.66 -20.30
CA ASP A 10 -49.53 13.28 -19.31
C ASP A 10 -49.28 11.76 -19.26
N GLN A 11 -50.21 10.93 -19.76
CA GLN A 11 -50.11 9.46 -19.69
C GLN A 11 -49.00 8.83 -20.56
N PRO A 12 -48.80 9.20 -21.86
CA PRO A 12 -47.81 8.52 -22.70
C PRO A 12 -46.36 8.84 -22.32
N GLN A 13 -46.08 10.01 -21.73
CA GLN A 13 -44.73 10.34 -21.23
C GLN A 13 -44.40 9.57 -19.94
N SER A 14 -45.38 9.34 -19.09
CA SER A 14 -45.25 8.53 -17.88
C SER A 14 -44.94 7.06 -18.22
N ASP A 15 -45.66 6.49 -19.19
CA ASP A 15 -45.48 5.08 -19.57
C ASP A 15 -44.14 4.84 -20.27
N ALA A 16 -43.70 5.77 -21.09
CA ALA A 16 -42.38 5.70 -21.72
C ALA A 16 -41.22 5.81 -20.71
N ALA A 17 -41.36 6.69 -19.70
CA ALA A 17 -40.38 6.82 -18.63
C ALA A 17 -40.32 5.56 -17.76
N LEU A 18 -41.47 4.96 -17.45
CA LEU A 18 -41.54 3.70 -16.70
C LEU A 18 -40.90 2.54 -17.47
N ALA A 19 -41.16 2.45 -18.79
CA ALA A 19 -40.59 1.45 -19.65
C ALA A 19 -39.02 1.58 -19.73
N PHE A 20 -38.52 2.80 -19.89
CA PHE A 20 -37.10 3.09 -19.88
C PHE A 20 -36.45 2.72 -18.54
N ALA A 21 -37.07 3.06 -17.42
CA ALA A 21 -36.60 2.69 -16.09
C ALA A 21 -36.56 1.18 -15.88
N ALA A 22 -37.53 0.45 -16.41
CA ALA A 22 -37.59 -1.01 -16.34
C ALA A 22 -36.47 -1.65 -17.19
N GLU A 23 -36.24 -1.15 -18.41
CA GLU A 23 -35.17 -1.59 -19.31
C GLU A 23 -33.78 -1.35 -18.64
N ARG A 24 -33.53 -0.16 -18.10
CA ARG A 24 -32.28 0.16 -17.39
C ARG A 24 -32.04 -0.80 -16.22
N ARG A 25 -33.05 -1.15 -15.45
CA ARG A 25 -32.91 -2.11 -14.35
C ARG A 25 -32.54 -3.50 -14.81
N GLU A 26 -33.12 -3.95 -15.94
CA GLU A 26 -32.79 -5.25 -16.52
C GLU A 26 -31.37 -5.26 -17.09
N ASP A 27 -30.93 -4.16 -17.70
CA ASP A 27 -29.57 -3.96 -18.15
C ASP A 27 -28.56 -4.04 -16.98
N ILE A 28 -28.86 -3.38 -15.86
CA ILE A 28 -28.03 -3.45 -14.64
C ILE A 28 -27.95 -4.90 -14.14
N ARG A 29 -29.08 -5.63 -14.06
CA ARG A 29 -29.11 -7.05 -13.65
C ARG A 29 -28.21 -7.91 -14.53
N THR A 30 -28.26 -7.70 -15.84
CA THR A 30 -27.46 -8.42 -16.81
C THR A 30 -25.98 -8.12 -16.68
N PHE A 31 -25.64 -6.84 -16.46
CA PHE A 31 -24.26 -6.37 -16.32
C PHE A 31 -23.59 -6.86 -15.04
N VAL A 32 -24.21 -6.66 -13.87
CA VAL A 32 -23.58 -6.95 -12.58
C VAL A 32 -23.68 -8.40 -12.14
N ARG A 33 -24.67 -9.14 -12.59
CA ARG A 33 -24.96 -10.57 -12.31
C ARG A 33 -25.11 -10.96 -10.84
N THR A 34 -24.43 -10.30 -9.93
CA THR A 34 -24.45 -10.58 -8.49
C THR A 34 -24.97 -9.39 -7.73
N HIS A 35 -25.92 -9.61 -6.81
CA HIS A 35 -26.55 -8.57 -6.00
C HIS A 35 -27.14 -7.39 -6.82
N PRO A 36 -27.93 -7.67 -7.88
CA PRO A 36 -28.39 -6.63 -8.80
C PRO A 36 -29.21 -5.53 -8.13
N ASP A 37 -30.04 -5.86 -7.15
CA ASP A 37 -30.88 -4.87 -6.46
C ASP A 37 -30.04 -3.84 -5.68
N TYR A 38 -28.89 -4.25 -5.14
CA TYR A 38 -27.94 -3.33 -4.54
C TYR A 38 -27.41 -2.34 -5.58
N TYR A 39 -26.94 -2.82 -6.73
CA TYR A 39 -26.39 -1.95 -7.77
C TYR A 39 -27.44 -1.07 -8.44
N ILE A 40 -28.66 -1.54 -8.63
CA ILE A 40 -29.78 -0.73 -9.11
C ILE A 40 -29.95 0.48 -8.20
N ALA A 41 -30.06 0.27 -6.89
CA ALA A 41 -30.23 1.35 -5.92
C ALA A 41 -29.05 2.33 -5.91
N GLN A 42 -27.80 1.84 -6.09
CA GLN A 42 -26.62 2.71 -6.12
C GLN A 42 -26.53 3.51 -7.43
N PHE A 43 -26.81 2.89 -8.59
CA PHE A 43 -26.74 3.56 -9.89
C PHE A 43 -27.88 4.56 -10.07
N ASP A 44 -29.07 4.27 -9.55
CA ASP A 44 -30.17 5.25 -9.52
C ASP A 44 -29.74 6.48 -8.70
N ARG A 45 -29.17 6.26 -7.51
CA ARG A 45 -28.66 7.33 -6.65
C ARG A 45 -27.53 8.16 -7.27
N ILE A 46 -26.62 7.52 -8.02
CA ILE A 46 -25.54 8.22 -8.74
C ILE A 46 -26.13 9.01 -9.91
N GLY A 47 -27.07 8.43 -10.68
CA GLY A 47 -27.67 9.06 -11.86
C GLY A 47 -28.60 10.24 -11.53
N GLU A 48 -29.14 10.31 -10.31
CA GLU A 48 -29.94 11.45 -9.86
C GLU A 48 -29.12 12.72 -9.60
N ASN A 49 -27.80 12.59 -9.49
CA ASN A 49 -26.90 13.69 -9.14
C ASN A 49 -25.90 13.96 -10.27
N ALA A 50 -25.80 15.24 -10.67
CA ALA A 50 -24.81 15.67 -11.64
C ALA A 50 -23.35 15.63 -11.12
N ASN A 51 -23.17 15.58 -9.80
CA ASN A 51 -21.87 15.55 -9.13
C ASN A 51 -21.57 14.16 -8.58
N PHE A 52 -20.29 13.94 -8.25
CA PHE A 52 -19.86 12.72 -7.56
C PHE A 52 -20.70 12.45 -6.31
N THR A 53 -21.36 11.31 -6.31
CA THR A 53 -22.17 10.85 -5.17
C THR A 53 -21.47 9.66 -4.53
N PRO A 54 -20.91 9.82 -3.33
CA PRO A 54 -20.23 8.72 -2.64
C PRO A 54 -21.26 7.65 -2.23
N THR A 55 -20.97 6.40 -2.58
CA THR A 55 -21.79 5.24 -2.24
C THR A 55 -20.92 4.15 -1.67
N ALA A 56 -21.34 3.49 -0.60
CA ALA A 56 -20.52 2.53 0.10
C ALA A 56 -20.55 1.15 -0.57
N ASN A 57 -19.39 0.69 -1.08
CA ASN A 57 -19.21 -0.68 -1.56
C ASN A 57 -18.26 -1.44 -0.63
N LEU A 58 -18.83 -2.18 0.33
CA LEU A 58 -18.06 -2.91 1.34
C LEU A 58 -17.10 -3.93 0.73
N MET A 59 -17.49 -4.58 -0.36
CA MET A 59 -16.63 -5.57 -1.03
C MET A 59 -15.41 -4.91 -1.66
N ALA A 60 -15.57 -3.74 -2.27
CA ALA A 60 -14.46 -2.97 -2.80
C ALA A 60 -13.55 -2.46 -1.66
N GLY A 61 -14.10 -1.97 -0.56
CA GLY A 61 -13.32 -1.57 0.61
C GLY A 61 -12.52 -2.72 1.22
N LEU A 62 -13.11 -3.91 1.32
CA LEU A 62 -12.44 -5.08 1.90
C LEU A 62 -11.37 -5.67 0.97
N PHE A 63 -11.74 -5.99 -0.27
CA PHE A 63 -10.89 -6.68 -1.24
C PHE A 63 -10.02 -5.73 -2.09
N GLY A 64 -10.31 -4.43 -2.07
CA GLY A 64 -9.50 -3.39 -2.71
C GLY A 64 -9.15 -3.68 -4.17
N PRO A 65 -7.85 -3.68 -4.53
CA PRO A 65 -7.40 -3.86 -5.91
C PRO A 65 -7.90 -5.14 -6.56
N ILE A 66 -8.10 -6.21 -5.77
CA ILE A 66 -8.63 -7.49 -6.27
C ILE A 66 -10.05 -7.30 -6.79
N TRP A 67 -10.88 -6.56 -6.04
CA TRP A 67 -12.26 -6.27 -6.46
C TRP A 67 -12.30 -5.45 -7.76
N PHE A 68 -11.48 -4.39 -7.85
CA PHE A 68 -11.39 -3.56 -9.06
C PHE A 68 -10.85 -4.35 -10.25
N GLY A 69 -9.78 -5.11 -10.07
CA GLY A 69 -9.20 -5.96 -11.12
C GLY A 69 -10.17 -7.05 -11.58
N ALA A 70 -10.90 -7.69 -10.66
CA ALA A 70 -11.93 -8.67 -10.96
C ALA A 70 -13.11 -8.09 -11.77
N ARG A 71 -13.32 -6.78 -11.71
CA ARG A 71 -14.33 -6.05 -12.51
C ARG A 71 -13.75 -5.43 -13.79
N GLY A 72 -12.49 -5.71 -14.13
CA GLY A 72 -11.82 -5.15 -15.31
C GLY A 72 -11.41 -3.68 -15.15
N LEU A 73 -11.56 -3.10 -13.96
CA LEU A 73 -11.25 -1.71 -13.66
C LEU A 73 -9.74 -1.51 -13.38
N TRP A 74 -8.89 -1.88 -14.32
CA TRP A 74 -7.43 -1.90 -14.14
C TRP A 74 -6.84 -0.51 -13.89
N SER A 75 -7.43 0.55 -14.46
CA SER A 75 -7.04 1.94 -14.20
C SER A 75 -7.19 2.36 -12.73
N TRP A 76 -8.08 1.69 -11.99
CA TRP A 76 -8.26 1.88 -10.56
C TRP A 76 -7.52 0.83 -9.73
N ALA A 77 -7.49 -0.42 -10.20
CA ALA A 77 -6.85 -1.52 -9.50
C ALA A 77 -5.34 -1.28 -9.28
N LEU A 78 -4.61 -0.84 -10.32
CA LEU A 78 -3.16 -0.67 -10.25
C LEU A 78 -2.72 0.45 -9.29
N PRO A 79 -3.28 1.67 -9.33
CA PRO A 79 -2.95 2.70 -8.34
C PRO A 79 -3.23 2.27 -6.91
N PHE A 80 -4.39 1.65 -6.65
CA PHE A 80 -4.72 1.15 -5.33
C PHE A 80 -3.78 0.03 -4.87
N LEU A 81 -3.36 -0.85 -5.78
CA LEU A 81 -2.39 -1.89 -5.48
C LEU A 81 -1.05 -1.30 -5.02
N ILE A 82 -0.57 -0.26 -5.70
CA ILE A 82 0.67 0.44 -5.33
C ILE A 82 0.52 1.06 -3.93
N LEU A 83 -0.59 1.77 -3.67
CA LEU A 83 -0.83 2.42 -2.38
C LEU A 83 -0.94 1.40 -1.24
N GLU A 84 -1.67 0.30 -1.43
CA GLU A 84 -1.78 -0.76 -0.41
C GLU A 84 -0.44 -1.45 -0.17
N THR A 85 0.31 -1.75 -1.24
CA THR A 85 1.64 -2.34 -1.11
C THR A 85 2.57 -1.43 -0.31
N LEU A 86 2.59 -0.13 -0.63
CA LEU A 86 3.38 0.85 0.12
C LEU A 86 2.96 0.90 1.59
N ALA A 87 1.65 0.91 1.86
CA ALA A 87 1.12 0.90 3.23
C ALA A 87 1.55 -0.36 3.99
N PHE A 88 1.41 -1.55 3.39
CA PHE A 88 1.84 -2.81 4.01
C PHE A 88 3.34 -2.87 4.26
N VAL A 89 4.16 -2.38 3.32
CA VAL A 89 5.61 -2.29 3.50
C VAL A 89 5.95 -1.40 4.69
N GLN A 90 5.31 -0.24 4.83
CA GLN A 90 5.57 0.65 5.97
C GLN A 90 5.12 0.02 7.30
N ILE A 91 3.97 -0.63 7.34
CA ILE A 91 3.51 -1.36 8.54
C ILE A 91 4.51 -2.46 8.89
N ALA A 92 4.89 -3.28 7.93
CA ALA A 92 5.84 -4.38 8.16
C ALA A 92 7.21 -3.87 8.60
N ARG A 93 7.72 -2.82 7.95
CA ARG A 93 8.98 -2.17 8.32
C ARG A 93 8.95 -1.60 9.73
N GLY A 94 7.84 -0.95 10.09
CA GLY A 94 7.71 -0.34 11.40
C GLY A 94 7.50 -1.34 12.55
N LEU A 95 6.83 -2.49 12.29
CA LEU A 95 6.54 -3.50 13.31
C LEU A 95 7.61 -4.59 13.43
N PHE A 96 8.24 -4.96 12.31
CA PHE A 96 9.12 -6.14 12.22
C PHE A 96 10.52 -5.80 11.69
N GLY A 97 10.74 -4.58 11.19
CA GLY A 97 12.03 -4.13 10.68
C GLY A 97 12.97 -3.79 11.84
N ASP A 98 14.18 -4.34 11.80
CA ASP A 98 15.26 -3.88 12.66
C ASP A 98 15.91 -2.64 12.04
N LEU A 99 15.35 -1.45 12.34
CA LEU A 99 15.82 -0.18 11.80
C LEU A 99 17.21 0.21 12.33
N ALA A 100 17.65 -0.41 13.43
CA ALA A 100 18.93 -0.15 14.07
C ALA A 100 20.02 -1.17 13.68
N ALA A 101 19.70 -2.22 12.90
CA ALA A 101 20.63 -3.29 12.56
C ALA A 101 21.96 -2.79 12.00
N ASP A 102 21.93 -1.87 11.03
CA ASP A 102 23.13 -1.31 10.41
C ASP A 102 23.98 -0.50 11.41
N ALA A 103 23.32 0.18 12.37
CA ALA A 103 24.02 0.90 13.43
C ALA A 103 24.76 -0.07 14.37
N PHE A 104 24.14 -1.18 14.75
CA PHE A 104 24.79 -2.20 15.57
C PHE A 104 25.95 -2.90 14.84
N VAL A 105 25.83 -3.15 13.55
CA VAL A 105 26.95 -3.68 12.72
C VAL A 105 28.15 -2.69 12.71
N ARG A 106 27.87 -1.39 12.56
CA ARG A 106 28.92 -0.35 12.63
C ARG A 106 29.58 -0.29 14.01
N ILE A 107 28.77 -0.37 15.09
CA ILE A 107 29.28 -0.42 16.48
C ILE A 107 30.25 -1.60 16.63
N ALA A 108 29.84 -2.81 16.24
CA ALA A 108 30.67 -4.00 16.38
C ALA A 108 32.02 -3.87 15.64
N SER A 109 32.04 -3.25 14.45
CA SER A 109 33.26 -2.97 13.70
C SER A 109 34.17 -1.98 14.41
N ILE A 110 33.62 -0.92 15.01
CA ILE A 110 34.39 0.09 15.75
C ILE A 110 34.89 -0.48 17.07
N GLU A 111 34.11 -1.32 17.76
CA GLU A 111 34.54 -1.99 19.01
C GLU A 111 35.76 -2.87 18.82
N GLY A 112 35.86 -3.61 17.70
CA GLY A 112 37.07 -4.35 17.36
C GLY A 112 38.31 -3.45 17.21
N THR A 113 38.13 -2.28 16.57
CA THR A 113 39.22 -1.28 16.42
C THR A 113 39.57 -0.66 17.79
N LEU A 114 38.57 -0.33 18.60
CA LEU A 114 38.75 0.23 19.93
C LEU A 114 39.54 -0.70 20.83
N GLU A 115 39.23 -2.01 20.81
CA GLU A 115 40.00 -2.99 21.61
C GLU A 115 41.48 -3.02 21.23
N LEU A 116 41.78 -3.00 19.93
CA LEU A 116 43.16 -2.93 19.45
C LEU A 116 43.85 -1.64 19.93
N ARG A 117 43.21 -0.49 19.87
CA ARG A 117 43.77 0.80 20.33
C ARG A 117 43.97 0.84 21.83
N ARG A 118 43.07 0.25 22.62
CA ARG A 118 43.24 0.13 24.08
C ARG A 118 44.48 -0.74 24.43
N LYS A 119 44.71 -1.86 23.70
CA LYS A 119 45.92 -2.66 23.88
C LYS A 119 47.18 -1.86 23.54
N GLN A 120 47.17 -1.08 22.46
CA GLN A 120 48.29 -0.20 22.06
C GLN A 120 48.53 0.91 23.09
N LEU A 121 47.48 1.49 23.66
CA LEU A 121 47.58 2.48 24.73
C LEU A 121 48.22 1.88 25.97
N ALA A 122 47.75 0.72 26.42
CA ALA A 122 48.33 0.03 27.58
C ALA A 122 49.83 -0.23 27.42
N ALA A 123 50.23 -0.78 26.27
CA ALA A 123 51.65 -1.02 25.96
C ALA A 123 52.49 0.28 25.87
N ALA A 124 51.93 1.38 25.41
CA ALA A 124 52.58 2.69 25.34
C ALA A 124 52.77 3.30 26.74
N ILE A 125 51.81 3.08 27.65
CA ILE A 125 51.92 3.51 29.05
C ILE A 125 53.05 2.72 29.77
N GLU A 126 53.08 1.39 29.60
CA GLU A 126 54.11 0.55 30.18
C GLU A 126 55.52 0.90 29.68
N ALA A 127 55.62 1.27 28.41
CA ALA A 127 56.88 1.68 27.79
C ALA A 127 57.29 3.14 28.03
N GLY A 128 56.48 3.95 28.74
CA GLY A 128 56.75 5.37 28.95
C GLY A 128 56.83 6.19 27.65
N SER A 129 56.08 5.77 26.62
CA SER A 129 56.16 6.33 25.25
C SER A 129 55.50 7.72 25.16
N GLU A 130 56.10 8.64 24.39
CA GLU A 130 55.49 9.96 24.06
C GLU A 130 54.15 9.83 23.29
N LYS A 131 53.84 8.64 22.74
CA LYS A 131 52.64 8.39 21.96
C LYS A 131 51.37 8.14 22.80
N VAL A 132 51.47 8.09 24.14
CA VAL A 132 50.35 7.85 25.05
C VAL A 132 49.20 8.84 24.78
N ALA A 133 49.52 10.13 24.67
CA ALA A 133 48.51 11.14 24.41
C ALA A 133 47.76 11.00 23.07
N VAL A 134 48.44 10.46 22.05
CA VAL A 134 47.84 10.20 20.73
C VAL A 134 46.91 9.00 20.79
N TYR A 135 47.35 7.89 21.41
CA TYR A 135 46.50 6.72 21.56
C TYR A 135 45.26 7.00 22.46
N GLN A 136 45.45 7.78 23.55
CA GLN A 136 44.35 8.19 24.41
C GLN A 136 43.27 8.95 23.63
N ARG A 137 43.66 9.99 22.85
CA ARG A 137 42.74 10.75 22.01
C ARG A 137 42.01 9.86 21.00
N THR A 138 42.71 8.87 20.45
CA THR A 138 42.09 7.92 19.50
C THR A 138 41.06 7.05 20.20
N VAL A 139 41.34 6.54 21.40
CA VAL A 139 40.41 5.77 22.21
C VAL A 139 39.17 6.62 22.55
N ASP A 140 39.38 7.84 23.06
CA ASP A 140 38.29 8.75 23.44
C ASP A 140 37.40 9.06 22.23
N SER A 141 37.99 9.30 21.06
CA SER A 141 37.26 9.57 19.82
C SER A 141 36.44 8.38 19.34
N LEU A 142 36.97 7.15 19.47
CA LEU A 142 36.22 5.94 19.10
C LEU A 142 35.08 5.65 20.09
N GLU A 143 35.29 5.89 21.39
CA GLU A 143 34.26 5.76 22.42
C GLU A 143 33.12 6.76 22.19
N ALA A 144 33.45 8.02 21.87
CA ALA A 144 32.47 9.04 21.52
C ALA A 144 31.65 8.62 20.28
N ALA A 145 32.33 8.15 19.22
CA ALA A 145 31.66 7.68 18.00
C ALA A 145 30.71 6.50 18.25
N ILE A 146 31.08 5.55 19.12
CA ILE A 146 30.20 4.47 19.54
C ILE A 146 28.98 5.02 20.30
N GLY A 147 29.18 6.01 21.16
CA GLY A 147 28.11 6.68 21.89
C GLY A 147 27.09 7.34 20.96
N ASP A 148 27.58 8.07 19.96
CA ASP A 148 26.77 8.76 18.98
C ASP A 148 25.95 7.78 18.11
N ILE A 149 26.60 6.70 17.61
CA ILE A 149 25.90 5.67 16.82
C ILE A 149 24.88 4.91 17.66
N ARG A 150 25.15 4.69 18.94
CA ARG A 150 24.20 4.05 19.85
C ARG A 150 22.97 4.94 20.09
N ALA A 151 23.15 6.24 20.27
CA ALA A 151 22.06 7.19 20.36
C ALA A 151 21.22 7.22 19.07
N GLU A 152 21.88 7.21 17.90
CA GLU A 152 21.22 7.08 16.61
C GLU A 152 20.38 5.79 16.52
N ALA A 153 20.92 4.64 16.95
CA ALA A 153 20.23 3.36 16.95
C ALA A 153 18.96 3.36 17.80
N VAL A 154 19.01 3.98 18.98
CA VAL A 154 17.83 4.15 19.84
C VAL A 154 16.77 5.00 19.14
N ALA A 155 17.15 6.16 18.59
CA ALA A 155 16.23 7.03 17.89
C ALA A 155 15.59 6.33 16.67
N LEU A 156 16.35 5.53 15.91
CA LEU A 156 15.81 4.75 14.80
C LEU A 156 14.81 3.67 15.27
N SER A 157 15.07 3.00 16.38
CA SER A 157 14.16 2.00 16.94
C SER A 157 12.82 2.62 17.37
N GLU A 158 12.84 3.82 17.94
CA GLU A 158 11.63 4.55 18.34
C GLU A 158 10.78 5.01 17.13
N GLN A 159 11.41 5.24 15.97
CA GLN A 159 10.68 5.62 14.74
C GLN A 159 9.83 4.47 14.17
N GLY A 160 10.09 3.22 14.53
CA GLY A 160 9.36 2.05 14.02
C GLY A 160 7.84 2.19 14.22
N THR A 161 7.40 2.55 15.41
CA THR A 161 5.97 2.76 15.70
C THR A 161 5.36 3.86 14.83
N THR A 162 6.06 4.98 14.64
CA THR A 162 5.61 6.09 13.81
C THR A 162 5.45 5.66 12.34
N ILE A 163 6.41 4.91 11.81
CA ILE A 163 6.37 4.37 10.45
C ILE A 163 5.18 3.41 10.28
N ALA A 164 4.95 2.53 11.25
CA ALA A 164 3.81 1.61 11.24
C ALA A 164 2.48 2.36 11.27
N LEU A 165 2.34 3.38 12.11
CA LEU A 165 1.13 4.22 12.18
C LEU A 165 0.88 5.00 10.89
N LEU A 166 1.92 5.53 10.26
CA LEU A 166 1.79 6.18 8.94
C LEU A 166 1.31 5.18 7.88
N GLY A 167 1.86 3.96 7.87
CA GLY A 167 1.39 2.89 7.00
C GLY A 167 -0.07 2.53 7.25
N LEU A 168 -0.49 2.40 8.50
CA LEU A 168 -1.87 2.11 8.88
C LEU A 168 -2.82 3.25 8.46
N GLY A 169 -2.41 4.50 8.66
CA GLY A 169 -3.16 5.68 8.20
C GLY A 169 -3.35 5.68 6.68
N LEU A 170 -2.27 5.44 5.92
CA LEU A 170 -2.34 5.33 4.46
C LEU A 170 -3.28 4.20 4.02
N LEU A 171 -3.19 3.02 4.63
CA LEU A 171 -4.07 1.90 4.35
C LEU A 171 -5.54 2.25 4.61
N SER A 172 -5.83 2.88 5.75
CA SER A 172 -7.18 3.26 6.15
C SER A 172 -7.81 4.26 5.17
N VAL A 173 -7.05 5.29 4.77
CA VAL A 173 -7.49 6.27 3.77
C VAL A 173 -7.72 5.60 2.42
N THR A 174 -6.80 4.74 1.98
CA THR A 174 -6.94 4.00 0.73
C THR A 174 -8.20 3.14 0.72
N LYS A 175 -8.46 2.40 1.82
CA LYS A 175 -9.68 1.59 1.98
C LYS A 175 -10.96 2.43 1.98
N ALA A 176 -10.96 3.59 2.63
CA ALA A 176 -12.09 4.51 2.62
C ALA A 176 -12.40 5.04 1.21
N VAL A 177 -11.35 5.39 0.45
CA VAL A 177 -11.51 5.83 -0.95
C VAL A 177 -12.06 4.70 -1.81
N GLN A 178 -11.51 3.49 -1.73
CA GLN A 178 -11.99 2.32 -2.47
C GLN A 178 -13.46 2.03 -2.20
N LEU A 179 -13.86 2.06 -0.92
CA LEU A 179 -15.22 1.86 -0.48
C LEU A 179 -16.19 2.86 -1.12
N THR A 180 -15.78 4.13 -1.26
CA THR A 180 -16.65 5.21 -1.71
C THR A 180 -16.69 5.41 -3.22
N VAL A 181 -15.59 5.14 -3.94
CA VAL A 181 -15.52 5.37 -5.40
C VAL A 181 -15.94 4.17 -6.23
N ALA A 182 -16.04 2.99 -5.65
CA ALA A 182 -16.19 1.73 -6.38
C ALA A 182 -17.41 1.66 -7.29
N ASN A 183 -18.58 2.07 -6.79
CA ASN A 183 -19.81 2.02 -7.58
C ASN A 183 -19.80 3.09 -8.69
N TRP A 184 -19.26 4.27 -8.40
CA TRP A 184 -19.08 5.32 -9.40
C TRP A 184 -18.09 4.89 -10.50
N ALA A 185 -16.98 4.27 -10.14
CA ALA A 185 -16.02 3.73 -11.10
C ALA A 185 -16.61 2.60 -11.96
N LEU A 186 -17.61 1.87 -11.46
CA LEU A 186 -18.29 0.80 -12.19
C LEU A 186 -19.37 1.33 -13.13
N GLU A 187 -19.93 2.51 -12.86
CA GLU A 187 -20.98 3.09 -13.69
C GLU A 187 -20.50 3.46 -15.10
N ALA A 188 -19.27 3.96 -15.25
CA ALA A 188 -18.74 4.32 -16.57
C ALA A 188 -18.65 3.11 -17.52
N PRO A 189 -18.06 1.96 -17.14
CA PRO A 189 -18.12 0.73 -17.94
C PRO A 189 -19.54 0.22 -18.19
N PHE A 190 -20.48 0.43 -17.26
CA PHE A 190 -21.88 0.08 -17.50
C PHE A 190 -22.49 0.94 -18.61
N SER A 191 -22.27 2.25 -18.57
CA SER A 191 -22.73 3.17 -19.62
C SER A 191 -22.15 2.82 -20.98
N ASP A 192 -20.85 2.51 -21.05
CA ASP A 192 -20.19 2.07 -22.28
C ASP A 192 -20.78 0.75 -22.80
N TRP A 193 -21.04 -0.20 -21.90
CA TRP A 193 -21.62 -1.48 -22.26
C TRP A 193 -23.07 -1.33 -22.81
N VAL A 194 -23.89 -0.51 -22.20
CA VAL A 194 -25.27 -0.21 -22.69
C VAL A 194 -25.18 0.40 -24.08
N SER A 195 -24.27 1.37 -24.28
CA SER A 195 -24.11 2.07 -25.55
C SER A 195 -23.61 1.14 -26.67
N ALA A 196 -22.71 0.22 -26.37
CA ALA A 196 -22.15 -0.73 -27.34
C ALA A 196 -23.01 -1.98 -27.52
N ARG A 197 -24.03 -2.22 -26.66
CA ARG A 197 -24.78 -3.49 -26.55
C ARG A 197 -23.86 -4.73 -26.59
N SER A 198 -22.63 -4.57 -26.14
CA SER A 198 -21.69 -5.66 -26.06
C SER A 198 -22.01 -6.55 -24.86
N MET A 199 -21.91 -7.86 -24.99
CA MET A 199 -22.08 -8.75 -23.85
C MET A 199 -20.97 -8.46 -22.82
N PRO A 200 -21.32 -8.25 -21.52
CA PRO A 200 -20.30 -8.15 -20.52
C PRO A 200 -19.50 -9.45 -20.54
N SER A 201 -18.20 -9.34 -20.68
CA SER A 201 -17.33 -10.47 -20.49
C SER A 201 -17.58 -10.99 -19.08
N ALA A 202 -18.07 -12.23 -18.96
CA ALA A 202 -18.11 -12.88 -17.67
C ALA A 202 -16.70 -12.75 -17.09
N LEU A 203 -16.59 -12.23 -15.86
CA LEU A 203 -15.29 -12.19 -15.20
C LEU A 203 -14.81 -13.65 -15.10
N PRO A 204 -13.89 -14.08 -15.94
CA PRO A 204 -13.45 -15.46 -15.86
C PRO A 204 -12.73 -15.62 -14.54
N VAL A 205 -13.02 -16.71 -13.82
CA VAL A 205 -12.33 -17.11 -12.58
C VAL A 205 -10.81 -16.88 -12.67
N PRO A 206 -10.14 -17.09 -13.82
CA PRO A 206 -8.72 -16.75 -14.01
C PRO A 206 -8.34 -15.31 -13.67
N HIS A 207 -9.18 -14.30 -13.98
CA HIS A 207 -8.83 -12.91 -13.68
C HIS A 207 -8.83 -12.62 -12.18
N ILE A 208 -9.74 -13.23 -11.42
CA ILE A 208 -9.77 -13.10 -9.95
C ILE A 208 -8.52 -13.74 -9.35
N LEU A 209 -8.19 -14.96 -9.78
CA LEU A 209 -7.02 -15.69 -9.31
C LEU A 209 -5.72 -14.96 -9.70
N PHE A 210 -5.64 -14.44 -10.92
CA PHE A 210 -4.49 -13.66 -11.37
C PHE A 210 -4.30 -12.38 -10.55
N SER A 211 -5.38 -11.62 -10.33
CA SER A 211 -5.33 -10.41 -9.51
C SER A 211 -4.91 -10.71 -8.08
N ALA A 212 -5.46 -11.75 -7.47
CA ALA A 212 -5.10 -12.16 -6.12
C ALA A 212 -3.64 -12.63 -6.04
N ALA A 213 -3.20 -13.48 -6.97
CA ALA A 213 -1.83 -13.97 -7.04
C ALA A 213 -0.82 -12.82 -7.25
N PHE A 214 -1.15 -11.88 -8.12
CA PHE A 214 -0.31 -10.71 -8.39
C PHE A 214 -0.15 -9.81 -7.16
N VAL A 215 -1.25 -9.53 -6.43
CA VAL A 215 -1.23 -8.78 -5.17
C VAL A 215 -0.34 -9.49 -4.14
N VAL A 216 -0.54 -10.79 -3.94
CA VAL A 216 0.25 -11.59 -2.98
C VAL A 216 1.72 -11.61 -3.37
N ALA A 217 2.04 -11.82 -4.65
CA ALA A 217 3.42 -11.81 -5.15
C ALA A 217 4.11 -10.46 -4.92
N LEU A 218 3.39 -9.35 -5.14
CA LEU A 218 3.93 -8.01 -4.95
C LEU A 218 4.20 -7.70 -3.48
N ILE A 219 3.30 -8.10 -2.58
CA ILE A 219 3.50 -7.97 -1.12
C ILE A 219 4.72 -8.79 -0.69
N ILE A 220 4.82 -10.05 -1.13
CA ILE A 220 5.97 -10.90 -0.83
C ILE A 220 7.27 -10.28 -1.35
N ALA A 221 7.29 -9.82 -2.61
CA ALA A 221 8.46 -9.18 -3.21
C ALA A 221 8.88 -7.92 -2.46
N ALA A 222 7.92 -7.11 -2.02
CA ALA A 222 8.19 -5.90 -1.23
C ALA A 222 8.70 -6.20 0.18
N MET A 223 8.37 -7.37 0.75
CA MET A 223 8.81 -7.79 2.09
C MET A 223 10.15 -8.55 2.08
N LEU A 224 10.57 -9.13 0.96
CA LEU A 224 11.80 -9.90 0.85
C LEU A 224 13.06 -9.14 1.35
N PRO A 225 13.28 -7.85 1.01
CA PRO A 225 14.43 -7.10 1.48
C PRO A 225 14.48 -6.91 3.00
N TYR A 226 13.32 -6.91 3.66
CA TYR A 226 13.21 -6.67 5.11
C TYR A 226 13.37 -7.94 5.95
N ARG A 227 13.25 -9.10 5.33
CA ARG A 227 13.38 -10.39 6.04
C ARG A 227 14.81 -10.91 6.11
N TRP A 228 15.77 -10.23 5.46
CA TRP A 228 17.16 -10.67 5.37
C TRP A 228 18.18 -9.57 5.67
N PRO A 229 18.16 -8.95 6.86
CA PRO A 229 19.19 -7.98 7.23
C PRO A 229 20.57 -8.61 7.42
N GLY A 230 20.71 -9.93 7.45
CA GLY A 230 21.98 -10.62 7.72
C GLY A 230 22.59 -11.43 6.58
N ARG A 231 22.01 -11.47 5.36
CA ARG A 231 22.51 -12.30 4.27
C ARG A 231 22.57 -11.64 2.88
N VAL A 232 22.20 -10.41 2.74
CA VAL A 232 22.70 -9.64 1.61
C VAL A 232 24.06 -9.11 2.07
N GLY A 233 25.02 -10.04 2.21
CA GLY A 233 26.38 -9.67 1.99
C GLY A 233 26.36 -8.92 0.69
N TYR A 234 26.80 -7.67 0.71
CA TYR A 234 27.01 -6.90 -0.47
C TYR A 234 27.58 -7.84 -1.52
N LEU A 235 26.81 -8.18 -2.53
CA LEU A 235 27.37 -8.48 -3.82
C LEU A 235 28.07 -7.18 -4.19
N SER A 236 29.29 -7.03 -3.66
CA SER A 236 30.20 -6.03 -4.12
C SER A 236 30.43 -6.39 -5.57
N LEU A 237 29.80 -5.67 -6.47
CA LEU A 237 30.09 -5.69 -7.90
C LEU A 237 31.53 -5.20 -8.19
N PHE A 238 32.27 -4.95 -7.12
CA PHE A 238 33.69 -4.60 -7.16
C PHE A 238 34.42 -5.58 -6.26
N PRO A 239 35.26 -6.47 -6.82
CA PRO A 239 36.23 -7.21 -6.03
C PRO A 239 37.18 -6.18 -5.40
N THR A 240 37.07 -5.99 -4.09
CA THR A 240 38.14 -5.36 -3.32
C THR A 240 39.22 -6.43 -3.18
N ASP A 241 40.12 -6.50 -4.13
CA ASP A 241 41.40 -7.17 -3.96
C ASP A 241 42.16 -6.45 -2.84
N PRO A 242 42.50 -7.13 -1.75
CA PRO A 242 43.38 -6.57 -0.74
C PRO A 242 44.82 -6.97 -1.06
N GLU A 243 45.34 -6.57 -2.20
CA GLU A 243 46.79 -6.61 -2.46
C GLU A 243 47.29 -5.17 -2.68
N TYR A 244 47.57 -4.51 -1.54
CA TYR A 244 48.71 -3.58 -1.35
C TYR A 244 48.93 -3.32 0.14
#